data_8e03aa4d1488b34b537d84966fcae522
#
_entry.id   8e03aa4d1488b34b537d84966fcae522
#
_cell.length_a   1.000
_cell.length_b   1.000
_cell.length_c   1.000
_cell.angle_alpha   90.00
_cell.angle_beta   90.00
_cell.angle_gamma   90.00
#
_symmetry.space_group_name_H-M   'P 1'
#
loop_
_entity.id
_entity.type
_entity.pdbx_description
1 polymer ?
#
loop_
_entity_poly.entity_id
_entity_poly.type
_entity_poly.pdbx_seq_one_letter_code
_entity_poly.pdbx_strand_id
1 'polypeptide(L)'
;MNTVRSKRGLSTFDLKILGITLMFVDHIHQMFYPFGAPDWLDWFGRPVATLFFFISVVGFSHTYDKKKYMQRLYLSMVLMAFFTYFLGNIVHYDEVVLMNNIFRDLFIGTVMMYAIDLFTEGKNTGSWKKIVTSIFLFILPILLSLFIPLLFSSPVILQNKVVFMLITSFLPALLLAENNFMVLLIPLLYLARNHRNIQCVIISIVAGIFFLLGTT
;
A
#
# COMPACT_ATOMS: atom_id res chain seq x y z
N MET A 1 -45.14 -4.84 16.56
CA MET A 1 -44.07 -3.87 16.45
C MET A 1 -42.79 -4.66 16.14
N ASN A 2 -42.50 -4.92 14.85
CA ASN A 2 -41.37 -5.72 14.43
C ASN A 2 -40.14 -4.81 14.38
N THR A 3 -39.27 -4.89 15.39
CA THR A 3 -37.97 -4.27 15.36
C THR A 3 -37.12 -4.99 14.30
N VAL A 4 -37.01 -4.39 13.12
CA VAL A 4 -36.02 -4.80 12.11
C VAL A 4 -34.64 -4.59 12.74
N ARG A 5 -34.03 -5.66 13.23
CA ARG A 5 -32.66 -5.68 13.71
C ARG A 5 -31.78 -5.38 12.50
N SER A 6 -31.38 -4.11 12.33
CA SER A 6 -30.38 -3.70 11.35
C SER A 6 -29.14 -4.55 11.60
N LYS A 7 -28.80 -5.42 10.63
CA LYS A 7 -27.53 -6.16 10.66
C LYS A 7 -26.41 -5.11 10.57
N ARG A 8 -25.84 -4.72 11.71
CA ARG A 8 -24.65 -3.86 11.75
C ARG A 8 -23.52 -4.64 11.08
N GLY A 9 -23.15 -4.23 9.88
CA GLY A 9 -21.91 -4.70 9.25
C GLY A 9 -20.69 -4.19 10.03
N LEU A 10 -19.51 -4.75 9.72
CA LEU A 10 -18.25 -4.29 10.31
C LEU A 10 -18.01 -2.82 9.96
N SER A 11 -17.62 -2.03 10.95
CA SER A 11 -17.21 -0.64 10.72
C SER A 11 -15.80 -0.58 10.14
N THR A 12 -15.41 0.56 9.57
CA THR A 12 -14.03 0.79 9.12
C THR A 12 -13.02 0.64 10.25
N PHE A 13 -13.43 0.95 11.49
CA PHE A 13 -12.61 0.75 12.68
C PHE A 13 -12.39 -0.74 12.97
N ASP A 14 -13.45 -1.55 12.94
CA ASP A 14 -13.36 -2.99 13.17
C ASP A 14 -12.46 -3.66 12.12
N LEU A 15 -12.56 -3.23 10.85
CA LEU A 15 -11.70 -3.71 9.78
C LEU A 15 -10.22 -3.33 10.00
N LYS A 16 -9.93 -2.14 10.55
CA LYS A 16 -8.56 -1.74 10.90
C LYS A 16 -7.99 -2.62 12.01
N ILE A 17 -8.77 -2.86 13.06
CA ILE A 17 -8.34 -3.75 14.16
C ILE A 17 -8.08 -5.15 13.64
N LEU A 18 -8.99 -5.70 12.82
CA LEU A 18 -8.80 -6.99 12.18
C LEU A 18 -7.52 -7.03 11.35
N GLY A 19 -7.29 -6.03 10.50
CA GLY A 19 -6.09 -5.94 9.67
C GLY A 19 -4.79 -5.87 10.50
N ILE A 20 -4.77 -5.08 11.57
CA ILE A 20 -3.61 -5.00 12.48
C ILE A 20 -3.36 -6.33 13.18
N THR A 21 -4.41 -7.01 13.62
CA THR A 21 -4.29 -8.33 14.29
C THR A 21 -3.73 -9.37 13.33
N LEU A 22 -4.25 -9.44 12.09
CA LEU A 22 -3.76 -10.35 11.06
C LEU A 22 -2.31 -10.06 10.69
N MET A 23 -1.95 -8.78 10.54
CA MET A 23 -0.58 -8.33 10.28
C MET A 23 0.37 -8.73 11.41
N PHE A 24 -0.06 -8.62 12.66
CA PHE A 24 0.74 -9.03 13.82
C PHE A 24 1.03 -10.54 13.79
N VAL A 25 0.03 -11.38 13.48
CA VAL A 25 0.20 -12.82 13.35
C VAL A 25 1.18 -13.16 12.21
N ASP A 26 1.04 -12.48 11.08
CA ASP A 26 1.93 -12.65 9.92
C ASP A 26 3.39 -12.28 10.26
N HIS A 27 3.61 -11.17 10.95
CA HIS A 27 4.95 -10.75 11.36
C HIS A 27 5.58 -11.71 12.37
N ILE A 28 4.79 -12.27 13.31
CA ILE A 28 5.27 -13.34 14.19
C ILE A 28 5.71 -14.54 13.35
N HIS A 29 4.91 -14.96 12.36
CA HIS A 29 5.29 -16.05 11.46
C HIS A 29 6.61 -15.76 10.75
N GLN A 30 6.75 -14.57 10.12
CA GLN A 30 7.97 -14.18 9.42
C GLN A 30 9.21 -14.19 10.34
N MET A 31 9.08 -13.74 11.59
CA MET A 31 10.20 -13.72 12.56
C MET A 31 10.59 -15.11 13.04
N PHE A 32 9.64 -16.03 13.18
CA PHE A 32 9.88 -17.37 13.72
C PHE A 32 9.95 -18.47 12.64
N TYR A 33 9.81 -18.11 11.37
CA TYR A 33 9.90 -19.05 10.25
C TYR A 33 11.21 -19.86 10.26
N PRO A 34 12.40 -19.26 10.46
CA PRO A 34 13.66 -20.00 10.54
C PRO A 34 13.72 -20.98 11.71
N PHE A 35 12.89 -20.80 12.74
CA PHE A 35 12.78 -21.67 13.91
C PHE A 35 11.67 -22.73 13.79
N GLY A 36 11.07 -22.88 12.60
CA GLY A 36 10.06 -23.90 12.32
C GLY A 36 8.63 -23.49 12.61
N ALA A 37 8.33 -22.19 12.51
CA ALA A 37 6.94 -21.73 12.56
C ALA A 37 6.10 -22.37 11.42
N PRO A 38 4.87 -22.82 11.70
CA PRO A 38 4.05 -23.53 10.72
C PRO A 38 3.66 -22.63 9.52
N ASP A 39 3.79 -23.14 8.29
CA ASP A 39 3.49 -22.41 7.03
C ASP A 39 2.05 -21.89 6.93
N TRP A 40 1.09 -22.53 7.60
CA TRP A 40 -0.31 -22.09 7.58
C TRP A 40 -0.52 -20.69 8.20
N LEU A 41 0.41 -20.20 9.02
CA LEU A 41 0.34 -18.86 9.60
C LEU A 41 0.49 -17.75 8.53
N ASP A 42 1.19 -18.01 7.42
CA ASP A 42 1.31 -17.11 6.28
C ASP A 42 -0.05 -16.74 5.65
N TRP A 43 -1.04 -17.63 5.76
CA TRP A 43 -2.39 -17.38 5.24
C TRP A 43 -3.08 -16.18 5.90
N PHE A 44 -2.70 -15.82 7.12
CA PHE A 44 -3.24 -14.65 7.81
C PHE A 44 -2.70 -13.34 7.24
N GLY A 45 -1.48 -13.34 6.69
CA GLY A 45 -0.88 -12.17 6.06
C GLY A 45 -1.52 -11.82 4.70
N ARG A 46 -1.94 -12.84 3.94
CA ARG A 46 -2.42 -12.66 2.56
C ARG A 46 -3.58 -11.66 2.38
N PRO A 47 -4.62 -11.60 3.24
CA PRO A 47 -5.70 -10.63 3.09
C PRO A 47 -5.36 -9.22 3.61
N VAL A 48 -4.26 -9.06 4.34
CA VAL A 48 -3.93 -7.82 5.07
C VAL A 48 -3.79 -6.63 4.12
N ALA A 49 -2.97 -6.76 3.08
CA ALA A 49 -2.74 -5.70 2.10
C ALA A 49 -4.06 -5.28 1.43
N THR A 50 -4.84 -6.23 0.94
CA THR A 50 -6.14 -5.99 0.28
C THR A 50 -7.11 -5.27 1.21
N LEU A 51 -7.13 -5.65 2.49
CA LEU A 51 -7.98 -5.02 3.51
C LEU A 51 -7.58 -3.56 3.74
N PHE A 52 -6.29 -3.27 3.91
CA PHE A 52 -5.80 -1.90 4.07
C PHE A 52 -6.00 -1.06 2.82
N PHE A 53 -5.88 -1.63 1.63
CA PHE A 53 -6.16 -0.94 0.37
C PHE A 53 -7.63 -0.53 0.28
N PHE A 54 -8.55 -1.44 0.59
CA PHE A 54 -9.98 -1.14 0.66
C PHE A 54 -10.28 -0.04 1.69
N ILE A 55 -9.75 -0.15 2.91
CA ILE A 55 -9.92 0.85 3.98
C ILE A 55 -9.39 2.22 3.53
N SER A 56 -8.24 2.24 2.84
CA SER A 56 -7.64 3.48 2.32
C SER A 56 -8.54 4.14 1.27
N VAL A 57 -9.11 3.36 0.36
CA VAL A 57 -10.08 3.86 -0.64
C VAL A 57 -11.31 4.47 0.03
N VAL A 58 -11.88 3.79 1.02
CA VAL A 58 -13.02 4.32 1.79
C VAL A 58 -12.63 5.59 2.54
N GLY A 59 -11.49 5.58 3.24
CA GLY A 59 -10.99 6.72 4.00
C GLY A 59 -10.73 7.95 3.11
N PHE A 60 -10.05 7.75 1.98
CA PHE A 60 -9.75 8.82 1.03
C PHE A 60 -11.01 9.40 0.38
N SER A 61 -12.01 8.54 0.07
CA SER A 61 -13.28 8.97 -0.53
C SER A 61 -14.08 9.91 0.38
N HIS A 62 -13.98 9.73 1.71
CA HIS A 62 -14.72 10.50 2.71
C HIS A 62 -13.88 11.63 3.35
N THR A 63 -12.59 11.75 2.97
CA THR A 63 -11.72 12.78 3.53
C THR A 63 -11.95 14.14 2.85
N TYR A 64 -12.18 15.17 3.66
CA TYR A 64 -12.32 16.56 3.18
C TYR A 64 -11.00 17.10 2.62
N ASP A 65 -9.91 16.98 3.38
CA ASP A 65 -8.57 17.46 2.98
C ASP A 65 -7.69 16.31 2.50
N LYS A 66 -7.80 16.00 1.19
CA LYS A 66 -7.05 14.92 0.54
C LYS A 66 -5.54 15.14 0.57
N LYS A 67 -5.09 16.40 0.47
CA LYS A 67 -3.66 16.73 0.53
C LYS A 67 -3.07 16.41 1.90
N LYS A 68 -3.79 16.78 2.96
CA LYS A 68 -3.38 16.49 4.34
C LYS A 68 -3.37 14.97 4.64
N TYR A 69 -4.33 14.23 4.05
CA TYR A 69 -4.34 12.78 4.13
C TYR A 69 -3.09 12.17 3.49
N MET A 70 -2.73 12.60 2.27
CA MET A 70 -1.53 12.15 1.55
C MET A 70 -0.25 12.53 2.31
N GLN A 71 -0.15 13.76 2.85
CA GLN A 71 1.00 14.20 3.67
C GLN A 71 1.22 13.32 4.89
N ARG A 72 0.14 12.92 5.58
CA ARG A 72 0.24 11.98 6.73
C ARG A 72 0.76 10.62 6.30
N LEU A 73 0.28 10.06 5.19
CA LEU A 73 0.77 8.79 4.67
C LEU A 73 2.23 8.88 4.22
N TYR A 74 2.62 9.97 3.56
CA TYR A 74 4.01 10.20 3.18
C TYR A 74 4.93 10.26 4.40
N LEU A 75 4.54 11.04 5.41
CA LEU A 75 5.29 11.11 6.66
C LEU A 75 5.38 9.75 7.34
N SER A 76 4.29 8.98 7.39
CA SER A 76 4.28 7.64 7.95
C SER A 76 5.19 6.68 7.17
N MET A 77 5.23 6.78 5.83
CA MET A 77 6.14 6.04 4.96
C MET A 77 7.60 6.31 5.33
N VAL A 78 7.95 7.58 5.45
CA VAL A 78 9.32 8.01 5.79
C VAL A 78 9.69 7.54 7.20
N LEU A 79 8.83 7.79 8.18
CA LEU A 79 9.06 7.39 9.58
C LEU A 79 9.20 5.87 9.70
N MET A 80 8.37 5.09 9.01
CA MET A 80 8.45 3.63 9.03
C MET A 80 9.77 3.15 8.42
N ALA A 81 10.23 3.75 7.32
CA ALA A 81 11.51 3.39 6.70
C ALA A 81 12.70 3.67 7.64
N PHE A 82 12.71 4.82 8.32
CA PHE A 82 13.73 5.13 9.32
C PHE A 82 13.67 4.18 10.52
N PHE A 83 12.47 3.88 11.00
CA PHE A 83 12.26 2.95 12.11
C PHE A 83 12.77 1.55 11.78
N THR A 84 12.44 1.04 10.59
CA THR A 84 12.91 -0.27 10.11
C THR A 84 14.43 -0.31 9.98
N TYR A 85 15.04 0.75 9.43
CA TYR A 85 16.49 0.85 9.34
C TYR A 85 17.16 0.87 10.73
N PHE A 86 16.61 1.63 11.66
CA PHE A 86 17.11 1.72 13.03
C PHE A 86 17.02 0.38 13.76
N LEU A 87 15.88 -0.31 13.65
CA LEU A 87 15.70 -1.65 14.22
C LEU A 87 16.70 -2.65 13.64
N GLY A 88 16.90 -2.68 12.33
CA GLY A 88 17.85 -3.57 11.68
C GLY A 88 19.29 -3.37 12.18
N ASN A 89 19.66 -2.11 12.51
CA ASN A 89 20.98 -1.84 13.08
C ASN A 89 21.13 -2.22 14.57
N ILE A 90 20.02 -2.24 15.34
CA ILE A 90 20.06 -2.63 16.76
C ILE A 90 20.01 -4.14 16.93
N VAL A 91 19.08 -4.78 16.21
CA VAL A 91 18.76 -6.20 16.45
C VAL A 91 19.79 -7.13 15.83
N HIS A 92 20.55 -6.67 14.82
CA HIS A 92 21.60 -7.45 14.14
C HIS A 92 21.15 -8.88 13.77
N TYR A 93 19.92 -9.01 13.24
CA TYR A 93 19.35 -10.27 12.88
C TYR A 93 19.49 -10.47 11.35
N ASP A 94 20.53 -11.18 10.94
CA ASP A 94 20.90 -11.29 9.52
C ASP A 94 19.93 -12.17 8.70
N GLU A 95 19.11 -12.98 9.37
CA GLU A 95 18.19 -13.91 8.71
C GLU A 95 16.86 -13.29 8.30
N VAL A 96 16.47 -12.15 8.86
CA VAL A 96 15.22 -11.45 8.55
C VAL A 96 15.46 -10.00 8.15
N VAL A 97 15.30 -9.71 6.87
CA VAL A 97 15.34 -8.33 6.37
C VAL A 97 13.96 -7.70 6.51
N LEU A 98 13.79 -6.86 7.51
CA LEU A 98 12.56 -6.08 7.70
C LEU A 98 12.49 -4.98 6.63
N MET A 99 11.74 -5.18 5.56
CA MET A 99 11.53 -4.17 4.50
C MET A 99 10.06 -3.74 4.35
N ASN A 100 9.19 -4.21 5.23
CA ASN A 100 7.76 -4.03 5.14
C ASN A 100 7.35 -2.57 5.40
N ASN A 101 6.78 -1.91 4.39
CA ASN A 101 6.33 -0.53 4.48
C ASN A 101 5.02 -0.31 3.73
N ILE A 102 3.93 -0.82 4.30
CA ILE A 102 2.57 -0.67 3.76
C ILE A 102 2.18 0.80 3.54
N PHE A 103 2.76 1.75 4.30
CA PHE A 103 2.47 3.18 4.12
C PHE A 103 2.94 3.70 2.78
N ARG A 104 3.98 3.10 2.17
CA ARG A 104 4.41 3.44 0.82
C ARG A 104 3.35 3.03 -0.20
N ASP A 105 2.82 1.83 -0.08
CA ASP A 105 1.76 1.32 -0.94
C ASP A 105 0.53 2.22 -0.87
N LEU A 106 0.10 2.54 0.35
CA LEU A 106 -1.03 3.42 0.59
C LEU A 106 -0.79 4.84 0.07
N PHE A 107 0.43 5.38 0.23
CA PHE A 107 0.77 6.70 -0.29
C PHE A 107 0.73 6.72 -1.83
N ILE A 108 1.38 5.76 -2.48
CA ILE A 108 1.34 5.63 -3.96
C ILE A 108 -0.09 5.51 -4.44
N GLY A 109 -0.88 4.62 -3.84
CA GLY A 109 -2.30 4.45 -4.18
C GLY A 109 -3.11 5.74 -4.00
N THR A 110 -2.86 6.52 -2.93
CA THR A 110 -3.56 7.79 -2.72
C THR A 110 -3.15 8.88 -3.71
N VAL A 111 -1.89 8.91 -4.15
CA VAL A 111 -1.45 9.79 -5.24
C VAL A 111 -2.19 9.45 -6.54
N MET A 112 -2.33 8.17 -6.86
CA MET A 112 -3.09 7.72 -8.03
C MET A 112 -4.59 8.05 -7.92
N MET A 113 -5.21 7.88 -6.73
CA MET A 113 -6.60 8.28 -6.49
C MET A 113 -6.78 9.80 -6.65
N TYR A 114 -5.87 10.60 -6.12
CA TYR A 114 -5.89 12.05 -6.29
C TYR A 114 -5.74 12.46 -7.76
N ALA A 115 -4.91 11.77 -8.51
CA ALA A 115 -4.77 11.96 -9.95
C ALA A 115 -6.09 11.70 -10.69
N ILE A 116 -6.85 10.65 -10.34
CA ILE A 116 -8.17 10.35 -10.91
C ILE A 116 -9.16 11.50 -10.64
N ASP A 117 -9.18 12.04 -9.42
CA ASP A 117 -10.04 13.17 -9.08
C ASP A 117 -9.67 14.42 -9.88
N LEU A 118 -8.37 14.71 -9.97
CA LEU A 118 -7.85 15.87 -10.73
C LEU A 118 -8.16 15.73 -12.22
N PHE A 119 -8.08 14.51 -12.77
CA PHE A 119 -8.47 14.24 -14.16
C PHE A 119 -9.96 14.54 -14.39
N THR A 120 -10.81 14.04 -13.50
CA THR A 120 -12.26 14.26 -13.57
C THR A 120 -12.60 15.74 -13.47
N GLU A 121 -11.94 16.46 -12.54
CA GLU A 121 -12.10 17.91 -12.39
C GLU A 121 -11.60 18.65 -13.64
N GLY A 122 -10.45 18.29 -14.19
CA GLY A 122 -9.88 18.85 -15.41
C GLY A 122 -10.81 18.69 -16.62
N LYS A 123 -11.41 17.51 -16.76
CA LYS A 123 -12.40 17.23 -17.81
C LYS A 123 -13.66 18.08 -17.65
N ASN A 124 -14.17 18.20 -16.43
CA ASN A 124 -15.40 18.96 -16.17
C ASN A 124 -15.21 20.49 -16.32
N THR A 125 -14.01 20.99 -16.01
CA THR A 125 -13.68 22.44 -16.12
C THR A 125 -13.02 22.82 -17.44
N GLY A 126 -12.75 21.87 -18.35
CA GLY A 126 -12.01 22.10 -19.58
C GLY A 126 -10.54 22.51 -19.37
N SER A 127 -9.99 22.26 -18.18
CA SER A 127 -8.63 22.69 -17.83
C SER A 127 -7.59 21.65 -18.29
N TRP A 128 -6.92 21.93 -19.40
CA TRP A 128 -5.83 21.09 -19.91
C TRP A 128 -4.68 20.91 -18.91
N LYS A 129 -4.36 21.96 -18.15
CA LYS A 129 -3.32 21.89 -17.11
C LYS A 129 -3.62 20.82 -16.07
N LYS A 130 -4.87 20.72 -15.59
CA LYS A 130 -5.28 19.69 -14.63
C LYS A 130 -5.20 18.27 -15.23
N ILE A 131 -5.58 18.11 -16.50
CA ILE A 131 -5.51 16.83 -17.19
C ILE A 131 -4.05 16.36 -17.31
N VAL A 132 -3.14 17.22 -17.79
CA VAL A 132 -1.72 16.86 -17.92
C VAL A 132 -1.11 16.55 -16.55
N THR A 133 -1.37 17.39 -15.54
CA THR A 133 -0.88 17.15 -14.17
C THR A 133 -1.40 15.83 -13.61
N SER A 134 -2.65 15.48 -13.87
CA SER A 134 -3.23 14.23 -13.40
C SER A 134 -2.55 13.00 -14.02
N ILE A 135 -2.31 13.03 -15.33
CA ILE A 135 -1.61 11.96 -16.04
C ILE A 135 -0.18 11.83 -15.49
N PHE A 136 0.51 12.95 -15.31
CA PHE A 136 1.86 12.94 -14.72
C PHE A 136 1.88 12.35 -13.31
N LEU A 137 0.97 12.77 -12.42
CA LEU A 137 0.89 12.25 -11.05
C LEU A 137 0.54 10.76 -11.01
N PHE A 138 -0.32 10.29 -11.93
CA PHE A 138 -0.69 8.87 -12.00
C PHE A 138 0.49 7.99 -12.42
N ILE A 139 1.30 8.45 -13.38
CA ILE A 139 2.43 7.70 -13.92
C ILE A 139 3.70 7.89 -13.08
N LEU A 140 3.78 8.95 -12.26
CA LEU A 140 4.99 9.32 -11.51
C LEU A 140 5.60 8.16 -10.69
N PRO A 141 4.86 7.38 -9.89
CA PRO A 141 5.44 6.25 -9.15
C PRO A 141 6.04 5.17 -10.05
N ILE A 142 5.49 4.98 -11.26
CA ILE A 142 5.99 4.05 -12.27
C ILE A 142 7.27 4.61 -12.89
N LEU A 143 7.29 5.90 -13.26
CA LEU A 143 8.49 6.56 -13.79
C LEU A 143 9.63 6.54 -12.78
N LEU A 144 9.35 6.81 -11.52
CA LEU A 144 10.36 6.72 -10.45
C LEU A 144 10.94 5.31 -10.34
N SER A 145 10.16 4.27 -10.61
CA SER A 145 10.62 2.88 -10.59
C SER A 145 11.66 2.57 -11.68
N LEU A 146 11.65 3.29 -12.80
CA LEU A 146 12.64 3.12 -13.87
C LEU A 146 14.04 3.55 -13.44
N PHE A 147 14.15 4.45 -12.46
CA PHE A 147 15.43 4.89 -11.91
C PHE A 147 16.00 3.93 -10.87
N ILE A 148 15.20 3.03 -10.30
CA ILE A 148 15.65 2.12 -9.23
C ILE A 148 16.78 1.20 -9.68
N PRO A 149 16.69 0.48 -10.82
CA PRO A 149 17.81 -0.34 -11.29
C PRO A 149 19.09 0.47 -11.56
N LEU A 150 18.93 1.70 -12.07
CA LEU A 150 20.08 2.60 -12.31
C LEU A 150 20.74 3.04 -11.00
N LEU A 151 19.97 3.36 -9.98
CA LEU A 151 20.47 3.71 -8.65
C LEU A 151 21.19 2.52 -8.01
N PHE A 152 20.65 1.31 -8.15
CA PHE A 152 21.22 0.09 -7.57
C PHE A 152 22.37 -0.49 -8.39
N SER A 153 22.61 -0.03 -9.62
CA SER A 153 23.82 -0.36 -10.37
C SER A 153 25.05 0.45 -9.93
N SER A 154 24.86 1.53 -9.17
CA SER A 154 25.96 2.38 -8.70
C SER A 154 26.65 1.79 -7.47
N PRO A 155 27.94 1.40 -7.55
CA PRO A 155 28.67 0.86 -6.40
C PRO A 155 28.73 1.85 -5.23
N VAL A 156 28.80 3.15 -5.53
CA VAL A 156 28.85 4.21 -4.50
C VAL A 156 27.58 4.24 -3.65
N ILE A 157 26.42 4.05 -4.26
CA ILE A 157 25.13 4.05 -3.57
C ILE A 157 24.98 2.77 -2.73
N LEU A 158 25.34 1.61 -3.30
CA LEU A 158 25.22 0.32 -2.60
C LEU A 158 26.18 0.22 -1.39
N GLN A 159 27.38 0.77 -1.51
CA GLN A 159 28.36 0.75 -0.42
C GLN A 159 28.03 1.74 0.70
N ASN A 160 27.33 2.82 0.39
CA ASN A 160 26.96 3.82 1.39
C ASN A 160 25.55 3.54 1.94
N LYS A 161 25.48 2.77 3.04
CA LYS A 161 24.22 2.39 3.72
C LYS A 161 23.32 3.59 4.04
N VAL A 162 23.89 4.76 4.36
CA VAL A 162 23.10 5.96 4.69
C VAL A 162 22.46 6.54 3.44
N VAL A 163 23.21 6.66 2.34
CA VAL A 163 22.69 7.16 1.06
C VAL A 163 21.60 6.21 0.54
N PHE A 164 21.83 4.91 0.59
CA PHE A 164 20.85 3.89 0.22
C PHE A 164 19.54 4.05 1.05
N MET A 165 19.67 4.14 2.37
CA MET A 165 18.55 4.36 3.27
C MET A 165 17.78 5.64 2.93
N LEU A 166 18.47 6.77 2.75
CA LEU A 166 17.81 8.04 2.42
C LEU A 166 17.01 7.92 1.11
N ILE A 167 17.63 7.42 0.04
CA ILE A 167 16.96 7.25 -1.25
C ILE A 167 15.71 6.37 -1.09
N THR A 168 15.85 5.19 -0.49
CA THR A 168 14.73 4.26 -0.33
C THR A 168 13.65 4.77 0.61
N SER A 169 13.98 5.62 1.60
CA SER A 169 13.01 6.17 2.54
C SER A 169 12.13 7.25 1.91
N PHE A 170 12.68 8.11 1.08
CA PHE A 170 11.97 9.27 0.53
C PHE A 170 11.32 9.01 -0.83
N LEU A 171 11.75 7.98 -1.56
CA LEU A 171 11.31 7.74 -2.92
C LEU A 171 10.01 6.89 -2.98
N PRO A 172 8.88 7.45 -3.43
CA PRO A 172 7.63 6.71 -3.58
C PRO A 172 7.57 5.99 -4.94
N ALA A 173 8.54 5.13 -5.21
CA ALA A 173 8.59 4.33 -6.43
C ALA A 173 7.78 3.05 -6.26
N LEU A 174 7.03 2.66 -7.29
CA LEU A 174 6.19 1.46 -7.27
C LEU A 174 7.03 0.19 -7.06
N LEU A 175 8.24 0.13 -7.63
CA LEU A 175 9.14 -1.01 -7.47
C LEU A 175 9.66 -1.18 -6.02
N LEU A 176 9.64 -0.12 -5.21
CA LEU A 176 9.99 -0.16 -3.80
C LEU A 176 8.78 -0.44 -2.89
N ALA A 177 7.58 -0.53 -3.46
CA ALA A 177 6.36 -0.85 -2.72
C ALA A 177 6.44 -2.29 -2.21
N GLU A 178 5.90 -2.55 -1.03
CA GLU A 178 5.86 -3.88 -0.42
C GLU A 178 5.08 -4.86 -1.29
N ASN A 179 3.93 -4.41 -1.79
CA ASN A 179 3.04 -5.21 -2.62
C ASN A 179 3.12 -4.87 -4.13
N ASN A 180 4.16 -4.19 -4.57
CA ASN A 180 4.46 -3.89 -5.98
C ASN A 180 3.19 -3.62 -6.85
N PHE A 181 2.90 -4.52 -7.81
CA PHE A 181 1.76 -4.38 -8.72
C PHE A 181 0.39 -4.46 -8.02
N MET A 182 0.28 -5.07 -6.84
CA MET A 182 -0.99 -5.06 -6.08
C MET A 182 -1.43 -3.65 -5.68
N VAL A 183 -0.51 -2.70 -5.56
CA VAL A 183 -0.85 -1.29 -5.29
C VAL A 183 -1.82 -0.73 -6.33
N LEU A 184 -1.78 -1.22 -7.57
CA LEU A 184 -2.71 -0.83 -8.65
C LEU A 184 -4.17 -1.25 -8.36
N LEU A 185 -4.39 -2.14 -7.40
CA LEU A 185 -5.74 -2.44 -6.91
C LEU A 185 -6.39 -1.21 -6.27
N ILE A 186 -5.63 -0.32 -5.63
CA ILE A 186 -6.16 0.87 -4.96
C ILE A 186 -6.91 1.79 -5.96
N PRO A 187 -6.29 2.27 -7.06
CA PRO A 187 -7.00 3.09 -8.03
C PRO A 187 -8.16 2.35 -8.71
N LEU A 188 -8.07 1.03 -8.94
CA LEU A 188 -9.18 0.23 -9.47
C LEU A 188 -10.38 0.21 -8.52
N LEU A 189 -10.16 -0.04 -7.23
CA LEU A 189 -11.20 0.00 -6.21
C LEU A 189 -11.79 1.42 -6.07
N TYR A 190 -10.96 2.45 -6.26
CA TYR A 190 -11.40 3.83 -6.22
C TYR A 190 -12.32 4.21 -7.40
N LEU A 191 -12.02 3.74 -8.59
CA LEU A 191 -12.90 3.89 -9.75
C LEU A 191 -14.26 3.21 -9.52
N ALA A 192 -14.26 2.05 -8.85
CA ALA A 192 -15.47 1.29 -8.51
C ALA A 192 -16.13 1.73 -7.19
N ARG A 193 -15.71 2.85 -6.56
CA ARG A 193 -16.14 3.26 -5.20
C ARG A 193 -17.65 3.42 -5.00
N ASN A 194 -18.38 3.72 -6.07
CA ASN A 194 -19.82 3.89 -6.03
C ASN A 194 -20.58 2.55 -6.21
N HIS A 195 -19.89 1.46 -6.52
CA HIS A 195 -20.47 0.15 -6.83
C HIS A 195 -19.83 -0.94 -5.97
N ARG A 196 -20.37 -1.16 -4.76
CA ARG A 196 -19.82 -2.10 -3.79
C ARG A 196 -19.70 -3.52 -4.32
N ASN A 197 -20.66 -3.97 -5.12
CA ASN A 197 -20.62 -5.31 -5.73
C ASN A 197 -19.43 -5.46 -6.69
N ILE A 198 -19.11 -4.39 -7.45
CA ILE A 198 -17.97 -4.39 -8.37
C ILE A 198 -16.66 -4.44 -7.57
N GLN A 199 -16.54 -3.69 -6.47
CA GLN A 199 -15.39 -3.78 -5.58
C GLN A 199 -15.18 -5.19 -5.02
N CYS A 200 -16.26 -5.85 -4.57
CA CYS A 200 -16.19 -7.23 -4.09
C CYS A 200 -15.71 -8.19 -5.20
N VAL A 201 -16.23 -8.05 -6.42
CA VAL A 201 -15.81 -8.87 -7.58
C VAL A 201 -14.31 -8.65 -7.89
N ILE A 202 -13.87 -7.39 -7.95
CA ILE A 202 -12.44 -7.07 -8.19
C ILE A 202 -11.54 -7.71 -7.11
N ILE A 203 -11.89 -7.57 -5.84
CA ILE A 203 -11.15 -8.16 -4.72
C ILE A 203 -11.12 -9.69 -4.85
N SER A 204 -12.26 -10.32 -5.15
CA SER A 204 -12.35 -11.77 -5.28
C SER A 204 -11.51 -12.31 -6.44
N ILE A 205 -11.51 -11.62 -7.59
CA ILE A 205 -10.68 -11.98 -8.76
C ILE A 205 -9.19 -11.88 -8.40
N VAL A 206 -8.77 -10.76 -7.81
CA VAL A 206 -7.37 -10.55 -7.43
C VAL A 206 -6.94 -11.58 -6.40
N ALA A 207 -7.75 -11.83 -5.36
CA ALA A 207 -7.47 -12.87 -4.37
C ALA A 207 -7.36 -14.26 -5.01
N GLY A 208 -8.25 -14.59 -5.96
CA GLY A 208 -8.20 -15.86 -6.70
C GLY A 208 -6.94 -16.01 -7.54
N ILE A 209 -6.49 -14.97 -8.23
CA ILE A 209 -5.25 -14.97 -9.01
C ILE A 209 -4.05 -15.20 -8.09
N PHE A 210 -3.96 -14.47 -6.97
CA PHE A 210 -2.85 -14.65 -6.02
C PHE A 210 -2.86 -16.01 -5.34
N PHE A 211 -4.05 -16.56 -5.08
CA PHE A 211 -4.16 -17.94 -4.57
C PHE A 211 -3.59 -18.94 -5.56
N LEU A 212 -3.98 -18.86 -6.84
CA LEU A 212 -3.50 -19.75 -7.89
C LEU A 212 -1.99 -19.61 -8.14
N LEU A 213 -1.45 -18.39 -8.12
CA LEU A 213 -0.01 -18.15 -8.30
C LEU A 213 0.82 -18.57 -7.08
N GLY A 214 0.24 -18.57 -5.88
CA GLY A 214 0.93 -18.98 -4.66
C GLY A 214 0.90 -20.49 -4.38
N THR A 215 0.17 -21.28 -5.19
CA THR A 215 0.13 -22.75 -5.10
C THR A 215 1.04 -23.43 -6.13
N THR A 216 1.69 -22.67 -7.00
CA THR A 216 2.71 -23.14 -7.97
C THR A 216 4.10 -22.82 -7.49
#